data_ea3a042c3bb2aada653d0bf9ba06256d
#
_entry.id   ea3a042c3bb2aada653d0bf9ba06256d
#
_cell.length_a   1.000
_cell.length_b   1.000
_cell.length_c   1.000
_cell.angle_alpha   90.00
_cell.angle_beta   90.00
_cell.angle_gamma   90.00
#
_symmetry.space_group_name_H-M   'P 1'
#
loop_
_entity.id
_entity.type
_entity.pdbx_description
1 polymer ?
#
loop_
_entity_poly.entity_id
_entity_poly.type
_entity_poly.pdbx_seq_one_letter_code
_entity_poly.pdbx_strand_id
1 'polypeptide(L)'
;VLGGKALVDAGYSNLQQALQQETPGLNIQKVGFGNEISMQGLDARHVLFLMDGERMTGDMAGNLDYERFNLHAIDRVEIVKGASSTLYGSRAAGAVINLITKKTDKPLSIDAGIRYGQMNERNYKHPQPKDFLYMFEQNADRPNLQSWVSAGFKAGKFTSQTDVWYSESDAFYM
;
A
#
# COMPACT_ATOMS: atom_id res chain seq x y z
N VAL A 1 0.73 15.78 -0.57
CA VAL A 1 0.06 14.97 -1.63
C VAL A 1 1.13 14.20 -2.37
N LEU A 2 0.94 12.90 -2.51
CA LEU A 2 1.84 11.99 -3.22
C LEU A 2 1.12 11.50 -4.48
N GLY A 3 1.69 11.74 -5.64
CA GLY A 3 1.11 11.28 -6.91
C GLY A 3 1.29 9.78 -7.10
N GLY A 4 0.25 9.05 -7.48
CA GLY A 4 0.30 7.60 -7.65
C GLY A 4 1.32 7.15 -8.69
N LYS A 5 1.42 7.88 -9.81
CA LYS A 5 2.46 7.61 -10.81
C LYS A 5 3.87 7.75 -10.23
N ALA A 6 4.12 8.80 -9.43
CA ALA A 6 5.43 9.00 -8.81
C ALA A 6 5.78 7.86 -7.83
N LEU A 7 4.80 7.32 -7.10
CA LEU A 7 4.99 6.18 -6.21
C LEU A 7 5.35 4.90 -6.99
N VAL A 8 4.69 4.66 -8.12
CA VAL A 8 5.00 3.54 -9.00
C VAL A 8 6.38 3.69 -9.64
N ASP A 9 6.71 4.89 -10.14
CA ASP A 9 7.99 5.19 -10.77
C ASP A 9 9.17 5.12 -9.77
N ALA A 10 8.92 5.42 -8.48
CA ALA A 10 9.88 5.25 -7.39
C ALA A 10 10.19 3.77 -7.05
N GLY A 11 9.44 2.84 -7.64
CA GLY A 11 9.72 1.41 -7.50
C GLY A 11 9.07 0.74 -6.28
N TYR A 12 8.18 1.42 -5.56
CA TYR A 12 7.47 0.81 -4.44
C TYR A 12 6.62 -0.38 -4.89
N SER A 13 6.71 -1.48 -4.15
CA SER A 13 5.99 -2.71 -4.47
C SER A 13 4.56 -2.70 -3.96
N ASN A 14 4.29 -1.97 -2.88
CA ASN A 14 2.96 -1.87 -2.28
C ASN A 14 2.75 -0.52 -1.60
N LEU A 15 1.50 -0.25 -1.23
CA LEU A 15 1.10 1.00 -0.58
C LEU A 15 1.78 1.19 0.79
N GLN A 16 1.95 0.13 1.56
CA GLN A 16 2.60 0.18 2.86
C GLN A 16 4.02 0.76 2.74
N GLN A 17 4.82 0.19 1.86
CA GLN A 17 6.19 0.65 1.62
C GLN A 17 6.21 2.12 1.17
N ALA A 18 5.35 2.48 0.23
CA ALA A 18 5.25 3.85 -0.26
C ALA A 18 4.90 4.83 0.87
N LEU A 19 3.91 4.51 1.70
CA LEU A 19 3.50 5.36 2.80
C LEU A 19 4.60 5.53 3.86
N GLN A 20 5.28 4.45 4.24
CA GLN A 20 6.36 4.51 5.24
C GLN A 20 7.54 5.34 4.77
N GLN A 21 7.94 5.22 3.51
CA GLN A 21 9.08 5.94 2.96
C GLN A 21 8.78 7.43 2.70
N GLU A 22 7.58 7.72 2.19
CA GLU A 22 7.20 9.06 1.75
C GLU A 22 6.51 9.90 2.84
N THR A 23 6.19 9.28 3.99
CA THR A 23 5.46 9.97 5.06
C THR A 23 6.26 9.99 6.36
N PRO A 24 7.08 11.02 6.61
CA PRO A 24 7.83 11.13 7.85
C PRO A 24 6.93 11.06 9.08
N GLY A 25 7.30 10.21 10.04
CA GLY A 25 6.55 9.99 11.28
C GLY A 25 5.42 8.97 11.18
N LEU A 26 5.16 8.41 10.01
CA LEU A 26 4.28 7.26 9.83
C LEU A 26 5.08 5.98 10.01
N ASN A 27 4.58 5.08 10.84
CA ASN A 27 5.12 3.75 11.02
C ASN A 27 3.99 2.72 10.84
N ILE A 28 4.25 1.69 10.05
CA ILE A 28 3.34 0.56 9.85
C ILE A 28 4.13 -0.69 10.20
N GLN A 29 3.69 -1.40 11.24
CA GLN A 29 4.34 -2.62 11.72
C GLN A 29 3.40 -3.80 11.57
N LYS A 30 3.95 -4.93 11.17
CA LYS A 30 3.20 -6.19 11.15
C LYS A 30 3.13 -6.74 12.58
N VAL A 31 1.91 -6.88 13.08
CA VAL A 31 1.64 -7.39 14.43
C VAL A 31 0.67 -8.57 14.32
N GLY A 32 1.07 -9.73 14.82
CA GLY A 32 0.20 -10.91 14.90
C GLY A 32 -0.75 -11.12 13.71
N PHE A 33 -1.95 -10.60 13.81
CA PHE A 33 -3.01 -10.81 12.83
C PHE A 33 -3.26 -9.62 11.89
N GLY A 34 -2.34 -8.65 11.78
CA GLY A 34 -2.56 -7.49 10.90
C GLY A 34 -1.42 -6.50 10.89
N ASN A 35 -1.68 -5.31 10.35
CA ASN A 35 -0.73 -4.22 10.33
C ASN A 35 -1.17 -3.13 11.32
N GLU A 36 -0.35 -2.84 12.30
CA GLU A 36 -0.54 -1.71 13.19
C GLU A 36 0.08 -0.46 12.58
N ILE A 37 -0.72 0.61 12.50
CA ILE A 37 -0.25 1.90 12.04
C ILE A 37 -0.10 2.86 13.21
N SER A 38 0.95 3.66 13.20
CA SER A 38 1.12 4.79 14.12
C SER A 38 1.60 6.02 13.39
N MET A 39 1.20 7.20 13.86
CA MET A 39 1.61 8.48 13.33
C MET A 39 2.14 9.35 14.46
N GLN A 40 3.44 9.69 14.41
CA GLN A 40 4.08 10.54 15.41
C GLN A 40 3.85 10.06 16.85
N GLY A 41 3.83 8.73 17.08
CA GLY A 41 3.59 8.12 18.38
C GLY A 41 2.10 7.95 18.74
N LEU A 42 1.16 8.42 17.93
CA LEU A 42 -0.26 8.16 18.08
C LEU A 42 -0.63 6.85 17.38
N ASP A 43 -1.43 6.03 18.04
CA ASP A 43 -1.83 4.70 17.56
C ASP A 43 -2.85 4.77 16.40
N ALA A 44 -3.19 3.58 15.86
CA ALA A 44 -4.10 3.41 14.73
C ALA A 44 -5.48 4.07 14.92
N ARG A 45 -5.94 4.21 16.16
CA ARG A 45 -7.25 4.84 16.47
C ARG A 45 -7.27 6.32 16.12
N HIS A 46 -6.12 6.95 15.98
CA HIS A 46 -5.94 8.36 15.68
C HIS A 46 -5.54 8.63 14.24
N VAL A 47 -5.43 7.58 13.42
CA VAL A 47 -5.14 7.67 11.97
C VAL A 47 -6.37 7.23 11.19
N LEU A 48 -6.95 8.16 10.44
CA LEU A 48 -8.12 7.89 9.63
C LEU A 48 -7.73 7.59 8.19
N PHE A 49 -8.13 6.41 7.70
CA PHE A 49 -8.00 6.04 6.31
C PHE A 49 -9.30 6.27 5.55
N LEU A 50 -9.18 6.92 4.41
CA LEU A 50 -10.27 7.17 3.46
C LEU A 50 -9.90 6.61 2.09
N MET A 51 -10.91 6.21 1.34
CA MET A 51 -10.82 5.94 -0.09
C MET A 51 -11.88 6.77 -0.81
N ASP A 52 -11.44 7.64 -1.71
CA ASP A 52 -12.29 8.62 -2.39
C ASP A 52 -13.17 9.46 -1.43
N GLY A 53 -12.65 9.73 -0.23
CA GLY A 53 -13.36 10.46 0.83
C GLY A 53 -14.24 9.59 1.73
N GLU A 54 -14.49 8.34 1.39
CA GLU A 54 -15.25 7.40 2.18
C GLU A 54 -14.36 6.68 3.20
N ARG A 55 -14.87 6.55 4.43
CA ARG A 55 -14.10 5.94 5.52
C ARG A 55 -13.90 4.46 5.28
N MET A 56 -12.65 4.04 5.34
CA MET A 56 -12.31 2.63 5.36
C MET A 56 -12.42 2.05 6.77
N THR A 57 -13.05 0.90 6.86
CA THR A 57 -13.14 0.12 8.10
C THR A 57 -12.23 -1.09 7.97
N GLY A 58 -11.35 -1.26 8.95
CA GLY A 58 -10.50 -2.45 9.05
C GLY A 58 -11.25 -3.66 9.61
N ASP A 59 -10.48 -4.66 10.00
CA ASP A 59 -10.97 -5.82 10.74
C ASP A 59 -11.52 -5.43 12.14
N MET A 60 -11.83 -6.43 12.97
CA MET A 60 -12.36 -6.20 14.33
C MET A 60 -11.41 -5.37 15.22
N ALA A 61 -10.11 -5.36 14.93
CA ALA A 61 -9.10 -4.55 15.62
C ALA A 61 -8.86 -3.18 14.96
N GLY A 62 -9.52 -2.89 13.84
CA GLY A 62 -9.33 -1.66 13.06
C GLY A 62 -8.11 -1.69 12.14
N ASN A 63 -7.48 -2.86 11.99
CA ASN A 63 -6.31 -3.02 11.13
C ASN A 63 -6.73 -3.12 9.67
N LEU A 64 -6.06 -2.37 8.81
CA LEU A 64 -6.21 -2.45 7.35
C LEU A 64 -5.07 -3.28 6.77
N ASP A 65 -5.39 -4.09 5.78
CA ASP A 65 -4.38 -4.78 5.00
C ASP A 65 -3.90 -3.86 3.87
N TYR A 66 -2.84 -3.12 4.15
CA TYR A 66 -2.26 -2.15 3.21
C TYR A 66 -1.59 -2.79 2.01
N GLU A 67 -1.29 -4.08 2.06
CA GLU A 67 -0.68 -4.83 0.96
C GLU A 67 -1.69 -5.11 -0.16
N ARG A 68 -2.98 -5.11 0.17
CA ARG A 68 -4.07 -5.35 -0.79
C ARG A 68 -4.37 -4.17 -1.70
N PHE A 69 -3.82 -2.99 -1.43
CA PHE A 69 -4.07 -1.84 -2.28
C PHE A 69 -3.14 -1.83 -3.49
N ASN A 70 -3.76 -1.90 -4.67
CA ASN A 70 -3.05 -1.78 -5.92
C ASN A 70 -2.60 -0.33 -6.16
N LEU A 71 -1.29 -0.06 -6.10
CA LEU A 71 -0.74 1.28 -6.38
C LEU A 71 -1.08 1.77 -7.79
N HIS A 72 -1.25 0.86 -8.75
CA HIS A 72 -1.60 1.21 -10.12
C HIS A 72 -3.03 1.76 -10.25
N ALA A 73 -3.94 1.44 -9.32
CA ALA A 73 -5.29 1.97 -9.26
C ALA A 73 -5.38 3.34 -8.57
N ILE A 74 -4.32 3.78 -7.89
CA ILE A 74 -4.29 5.03 -7.13
C ILE A 74 -3.82 6.17 -8.02
N ASP A 75 -4.59 7.26 -8.07
CA ASP A 75 -4.21 8.52 -8.71
C ASP A 75 -3.25 9.31 -7.81
N ARG A 76 -3.61 9.47 -6.55
CA ARG A 76 -2.81 10.17 -5.54
C ARG A 76 -3.18 9.78 -4.12
N VAL A 77 -2.27 10.04 -3.21
CA VAL A 77 -2.48 9.92 -1.76
C VAL A 77 -2.43 11.31 -1.14
N GLU A 78 -3.48 11.71 -0.47
CA GLU A 78 -3.59 12.96 0.25
C GLU A 78 -3.39 12.70 1.74
N ILE A 79 -2.41 13.36 2.35
CA ILE A 79 -2.09 13.18 3.76
C ILE A 79 -2.24 14.52 4.48
N VAL A 80 -3.12 14.56 5.46
CA VAL A 80 -3.34 15.71 6.35
C VAL A 80 -2.88 15.33 7.74
N LYS A 81 -1.96 16.10 8.31
CA LYS A 81 -1.35 15.86 9.62
C LYS A 81 -1.69 16.97 10.60
N GLY A 82 -1.69 16.63 11.89
CA GLY A 82 -1.84 17.59 12.96
C GLY A 82 -3.27 18.14 13.12
N ALA A 83 -3.39 19.36 13.63
CA ALA A 83 -4.67 19.95 14.01
C ALA A 83 -5.72 20.03 12.88
N SER A 84 -5.27 20.15 11.63
CA SER A 84 -6.17 20.15 10.46
C SER A 84 -6.91 18.84 10.25
N SER A 85 -6.37 17.73 10.76
CA SER A 85 -7.00 16.42 10.66
C SER A 85 -8.24 16.31 11.54
N THR A 86 -8.36 17.14 12.57
CA THR A 86 -9.54 17.15 13.48
C THR A 86 -10.84 17.58 12.81
N LEU A 87 -10.77 18.23 11.63
CA LEU A 87 -11.94 18.51 10.79
C LEU A 87 -12.68 17.23 10.36
N TYR A 88 -11.99 16.10 10.37
CA TYR A 88 -12.54 14.77 10.06
C TYR A 88 -13.03 14.01 11.30
N GLY A 89 -13.05 14.67 12.46
CA GLY A 89 -13.52 14.10 13.73
C GLY A 89 -12.40 13.67 14.67
N SER A 90 -12.77 13.29 15.90
CA SER A 90 -11.84 12.98 17.00
C SER A 90 -10.90 11.79 16.70
N ARG A 91 -11.29 10.90 15.80
CA ARG A 91 -10.48 9.73 15.38
C ARG A 91 -9.39 10.09 14.39
N ALA A 92 -9.33 11.31 13.91
CA ALA A 92 -8.31 11.79 12.97
C ALA A 92 -7.25 12.66 13.65
N ALA A 93 -7.09 12.56 14.96
CA ALA A 93 -6.19 13.44 15.71
C ALA A 93 -4.73 13.34 15.29
N GLY A 94 -4.28 12.19 14.80
CA GLY A 94 -2.91 11.96 14.31
C GLY A 94 -2.73 12.34 12.84
N ALA A 95 -3.56 11.76 11.99
CA ALA A 95 -3.54 12.04 10.56
C ALA A 95 -4.82 11.55 9.84
N VAL A 96 -5.05 12.12 8.66
CA VAL A 96 -5.97 11.59 7.65
C VAL A 96 -5.17 11.20 6.43
N ILE A 97 -5.33 9.99 5.96
CA ILE A 97 -4.74 9.46 4.74
C ILE A 97 -5.88 9.11 3.79
N ASN A 98 -6.01 9.87 2.71
CA ASN A 98 -7.07 9.68 1.71
C ASN A 98 -6.46 9.16 0.41
N LEU A 99 -6.85 7.96 0.03
CA LEU A 99 -6.47 7.32 -1.22
C LEU A 99 -7.48 7.74 -2.29
N ILE A 100 -7.02 8.45 -3.29
CA ILE A 100 -7.86 8.85 -4.43
C ILE A 100 -7.61 7.88 -5.57
N THR A 101 -8.66 7.21 -6.02
CA THR A 101 -8.58 6.25 -7.13
C THR A 101 -8.52 6.96 -8.49
N LYS A 102 -7.86 6.33 -9.45
CA LYS A 102 -7.84 6.81 -10.82
C LYS A 102 -9.25 6.82 -11.40
N LYS A 103 -9.59 7.89 -12.09
CA LYS A 103 -10.83 8.00 -12.87
C LYS A 103 -10.48 8.31 -14.30
N THR A 104 -11.06 7.59 -15.24
CA THR A 104 -10.83 7.86 -16.65
C THR A 104 -11.65 9.04 -17.11
N ASP A 105 -11.02 9.94 -17.86
CA ASP A 105 -11.68 11.03 -18.59
C ASP A 105 -11.90 10.69 -20.06
N LYS A 106 -11.34 9.56 -20.52
CA LYS A 106 -11.43 9.09 -21.90
C LYS A 106 -12.64 8.17 -22.09
N PRO A 107 -13.22 8.12 -23.29
CA PRO A 107 -14.29 7.19 -23.60
C PRO A 107 -13.92 5.72 -23.32
N LEU A 108 -12.66 5.37 -23.54
CA LEU A 108 -12.06 4.09 -23.20
C LEU A 108 -10.60 4.31 -22.80
N SER A 109 -10.19 3.71 -21.72
CA SER A 109 -8.79 3.63 -21.30
C SER A 109 -8.47 2.22 -20.86
N ILE A 110 -7.35 1.68 -21.31
CA ILE A 110 -6.82 0.39 -20.89
C ILE A 110 -5.38 0.61 -20.52
N ASP A 111 -5.01 0.12 -19.34
CA ASP A 111 -3.65 0.09 -18.83
C ASP A 111 -3.36 -1.34 -18.34
N ALA A 112 -2.24 -1.91 -18.73
CA ALA A 112 -1.82 -3.22 -18.29
C ALA A 112 -0.32 -3.28 -18.14
N GLY A 113 0.16 -4.06 -17.19
CA GLY A 113 1.58 -4.24 -17.01
C GLY A 113 1.94 -5.46 -16.17
N ILE A 114 3.21 -5.77 -16.23
CA ILE A 114 3.85 -6.82 -15.44
C ILE A 114 5.11 -6.23 -14.85
N ARG A 115 5.31 -6.46 -13.55
CA ARG A 115 6.55 -6.17 -12.85
C ARG A 115 7.13 -7.46 -12.32
N TYR A 116 8.38 -7.68 -12.63
CA TYR A 116 9.15 -8.81 -12.12
C TYR A 116 10.31 -8.28 -11.29
N GLY A 117 10.46 -8.80 -10.09
CA GLY A 117 11.58 -8.50 -9.20
C GLY A 117 12.19 -9.79 -8.67
N GLN A 118 13.50 -9.86 -8.61
CA GLN A 118 14.23 -10.97 -8.00
C GLN A 118 15.19 -10.41 -6.95
N MET A 119 15.12 -10.93 -5.74
CA MET A 119 16.17 -10.66 -4.77
C MET A 119 17.40 -11.46 -5.12
N ASN A 120 18.54 -10.79 -5.21
CA ASN A 120 19.79 -11.47 -5.48
C ASN A 120 20.44 -11.82 -4.14
N GLU A 121 20.66 -13.11 -3.89
CA GLU A 121 21.30 -13.66 -2.68
C GLU A 121 22.69 -13.08 -2.36
N ARG A 122 23.34 -12.41 -3.31
CA ARG A 122 24.71 -11.93 -3.15
C ARG A 122 24.91 -10.93 -2.00
N ASN A 123 23.84 -10.34 -1.47
CA ASN A 123 23.94 -9.34 -0.41
C ASN A 123 23.64 -9.92 0.99
N TYR A 124 23.29 -11.20 1.11
CA TYR A 124 22.98 -11.83 2.39
C TYR A 124 24.01 -12.90 2.73
N LYS A 125 25.21 -12.50 3.09
CA LYS A 125 26.14 -13.38 3.82
C LYS A 125 25.89 -13.26 5.30
N HIS A 126 24.96 -14.04 5.82
CA HIS A 126 24.90 -14.28 7.26
C HIS A 126 25.92 -15.36 7.65
N PRO A 127 26.78 -15.12 8.66
CA PRO A 127 27.55 -16.18 9.29
C PRO A 127 26.63 -17.07 10.11
N GLN A 128 26.66 -18.36 9.82
CA GLN A 128 25.80 -19.44 10.25
C GLN A 128 25.72 -19.70 11.77
N PRO A 129 24.57 -20.15 12.26
CA PRO A 129 24.47 -21.47 12.87
C PRO A 129 23.44 -22.36 12.13
N LYS A 130 23.86 -23.57 11.89
CA LYS A 130 23.40 -24.45 10.82
C LYS A 130 22.02 -25.11 10.93
N ASP A 131 21.29 -25.04 12.04
CA ASP A 131 20.30 -26.08 12.28
C ASP A 131 18.83 -25.62 12.42
N PHE A 132 18.53 -24.37 12.66
CA PHE A 132 17.15 -23.92 12.84
C PHE A 132 16.65 -22.98 11.71
N LEU A 133 17.51 -22.19 11.12
CA LEU A 133 17.17 -21.22 10.07
C LEU A 133 17.08 -21.84 8.67
N TYR A 134 17.60 -23.04 8.48
CA TYR A 134 17.62 -23.73 7.17
C TYR A 134 16.21 -24.08 6.64
N MET A 135 15.21 -24.16 7.51
CA MET A 135 13.83 -24.40 7.09
C MET A 135 13.17 -23.14 6.49
N PHE A 136 13.71 -21.96 6.77
CA PHE A 136 13.19 -20.68 6.26
C PHE A 136 13.97 -20.18 5.03
N GLU A 137 15.17 -20.69 4.79
CA GLU A 137 16.07 -20.28 3.71
C GLU A 137 15.65 -20.81 2.32
N GLN A 138 14.81 -21.83 2.26
CA GLN A 138 14.36 -22.41 0.98
C GLN A 138 13.40 -21.53 0.17
N ASN A 139 12.95 -20.41 0.71
CA ASN A 139 11.98 -19.53 0.04
C ASN A 139 12.57 -18.19 -0.46
N ALA A 140 13.88 -17.98 -0.29
CA ALA A 140 14.54 -16.72 -0.68
C ALA A 140 14.65 -16.49 -2.21
N ASP A 141 14.38 -17.52 -2.99
CA ASP A 141 14.54 -17.51 -4.45
C ASP A 141 13.26 -17.23 -5.24
N ARG A 142 12.13 -16.99 -4.57
CA ARG A 142 10.89 -16.75 -5.30
C ARG A 142 10.84 -15.33 -5.85
N PRO A 143 10.56 -15.20 -7.14
CA PRO A 143 10.44 -13.90 -7.75
C PRO A 143 9.20 -13.17 -7.22
N ASN A 144 9.32 -11.87 -7.01
CA ASN A 144 8.18 -10.99 -6.81
C ASN A 144 7.56 -10.71 -8.18
N LEU A 145 6.37 -11.24 -8.42
CA LEU A 145 5.62 -11.04 -9.64
C LEU A 145 4.37 -10.21 -9.35
N GLN A 146 4.23 -9.10 -10.04
CA GLN A 146 3.02 -8.28 -10.00
C GLN A 146 2.51 -8.11 -11.42
N SER A 147 1.22 -8.32 -11.61
CA SER A 147 0.55 -8.04 -12.87
C SER A 147 -0.76 -7.30 -12.64
N TRP A 148 -1.12 -6.41 -13.55
CA TRP A 148 -2.35 -5.64 -13.44
C TRP A 148 -2.96 -5.37 -14.81
N VAL A 149 -4.27 -5.22 -14.79
CA VAL A 149 -5.07 -4.73 -15.91
C VAL A 149 -6.11 -3.77 -15.34
N SER A 150 -6.13 -2.57 -15.86
CA SER A 150 -7.08 -1.51 -15.53
C SER A 150 -7.87 -1.13 -16.77
N ALA A 151 -9.19 -1.14 -16.69
CA ALA A 151 -10.07 -0.74 -17.77
C ALA A 151 -11.02 0.37 -17.29
N GLY A 152 -10.99 1.51 -17.97
CA GLY A 152 -11.84 2.65 -17.68
C GLY A 152 -12.75 2.97 -18.86
N PHE A 153 -13.99 3.30 -18.58
CA PHE A 153 -14.99 3.69 -19.59
C PHE A 153 -15.77 4.92 -19.13
N LYS A 154 -15.98 5.88 -20.04
CA LYS A 154 -16.76 7.09 -19.79
C LYS A 154 -17.76 7.34 -20.92
N ALA A 155 -19.04 7.43 -20.53
CA ALA A 155 -20.13 7.80 -21.45
C ALA A 155 -20.99 8.89 -20.80
N GLY A 156 -20.85 10.12 -21.28
CA GLY A 156 -21.55 11.28 -20.73
C GLY A 156 -21.20 11.51 -19.25
N LYS A 157 -22.19 11.38 -18.38
CA LYS A 157 -22.00 11.52 -16.91
C LYS A 157 -21.60 10.22 -16.23
N PHE A 158 -21.66 9.10 -16.93
CA PHE A 158 -21.33 7.78 -16.37
C PHE A 158 -19.83 7.50 -16.56
N THR A 159 -19.16 7.13 -15.49
CA THR A 159 -17.77 6.68 -15.49
C THR A 159 -17.67 5.36 -14.73
N SER A 160 -17.00 4.39 -15.32
CA SER A 160 -16.68 3.11 -14.70
C SER A 160 -15.19 2.87 -14.77
N GLN A 161 -14.64 2.34 -13.70
CA GLN A 161 -13.25 1.90 -13.60
C GLN A 161 -13.22 0.51 -13.00
N THR A 162 -12.47 -0.39 -13.61
CA THR A 162 -12.26 -1.76 -13.13
C THR A 162 -10.78 -2.06 -13.13
N ASP A 163 -10.28 -2.48 -11.99
CA ASP A 163 -8.89 -2.82 -11.79
C ASP A 163 -8.79 -4.26 -11.29
N VAL A 164 -8.00 -5.06 -11.99
CA VAL A 164 -7.68 -6.44 -11.59
C VAL A 164 -6.18 -6.53 -11.47
N TRP A 165 -5.71 -7.07 -10.35
CA TRP A 165 -4.28 -7.26 -10.15
C TRP A 165 -4.00 -8.59 -9.46
N TYR A 166 -2.81 -9.08 -9.72
CA TYR A 166 -2.23 -10.23 -9.05
C TYR A 166 -0.87 -9.84 -8.51
N SER A 167 -0.59 -10.18 -7.27
CA SER A 167 0.71 -9.95 -6.65
C SER A 167 1.12 -11.21 -5.91
N GLU A 168 2.30 -11.71 -6.24
CA GLU A 168 2.96 -12.78 -5.52
C GLU A 168 4.29 -12.22 -5.00
N SER A 169 4.44 -12.22 -3.69
CA SER A 169 5.67 -11.79 -3.04
C SER A 169 5.97 -12.70 -1.87
N ASP A 170 7.21 -13.09 -1.71
CA ASP A 170 7.65 -13.74 -0.49
C ASP A 170 7.73 -12.71 0.62
N ALA A 171 6.93 -12.92 1.66
CA ALA A 171 7.03 -12.12 2.86
C ALA A 171 8.25 -12.60 3.65
N PHE A 172 9.26 -11.76 3.80
CA PHE A 172 10.26 -11.97 4.83
C PHE A 172 9.61 -11.78 6.19
N TYR A 173 9.48 -12.85 6.92
CA TYR A 173 9.23 -12.78 8.35
C TYR A 173 10.58 -12.56 9.04
N MET A 174 10.84 -11.35 9.50
CA MET A 174 11.87 -11.07 10.48
C MET A 174 11.33 -11.33 11.88
#